data_8350ddb3732346d2fa2e8b62ad05d883
#
_entry.id   8350ddb3732346d2fa2e8b62ad05d883
#
_cell.length_a   1.000
_cell.length_b   1.000
_cell.length_c   1.000
_cell.angle_alpha   90.00
_cell.angle_beta   90.00
_cell.angle_gamma   90.00
#
_symmetry.space_group_name_H-M   'P 1'
#
loop_
_entity.id
_entity.type
_entity.pdbx_description
1 polymer ?
#
loop_
_entity_poly.entity_id
_entity_poly.type
_entity_poly.pdbx_seq_one_letter_code
_entity_poly.pdbx_strand_id
1 'polypeptide(L)'
;MDPLLERAAEDLAREIKERDVHFPEIHYSMRYDGNSGKLREIGVESIKQQIYNYVAVNALKELFERKIGKYQCASVPGRGQVYGKNAIERWIRKNPDKTRAGAKADVRHCYPSINTRKLMRFLRKQVKNDDLLYLVETLIASYKQGLSIGSYLSQWLCNYYLSFAYHYAQQKLFKVQKRRGQEKWTRLFYKIIFYMDDILILGPRKADVKKAMLMLIRFFREELGLEIKPNWKLFQVDYIGKDGKHHGDCIDMMGYKIYRDHTEVRRSIFLRARRAYLRLRKQVQRRMEIALDLAYRCISYYGWFKNSDSVHFKKKYGIEQLMKYAKRRVSIESKIHNRTAGGQLAAA
;
A
#
# COMPACT_ATOMS: atom_id res chain seq x y z
N MET A 1 33.96 4.45 10.01
CA MET A 1 32.56 4.46 10.52
C MET A 1 32.60 5.18 11.86
N ASP A 2 31.51 5.78 12.31
CA ASP A 2 31.47 6.44 13.63
C ASP A 2 31.58 5.35 14.72
N PRO A 3 32.56 5.44 15.67
CA PRO A 3 32.77 4.41 16.72
C PRO A 3 31.52 4.17 17.59
N LEU A 4 30.68 5.22 17.77
CA LEU A 4 29.43 5.09 18.51
C LEU A 4 28.40 4.21 17.77
N LEU A 5 28.35 4.31 16.44
CA LEU A 5 27.47 3.48 15.62
C LEU A 5 27.94 2.02 15.56
N GLU A 6 29.25 1.78 15.53
CA GLU A 6 29.81 0.42 15.58
C GLU A 6 29.46 -0.25 16.90
N ARG A 7 29.71 0.43 18.02
CA ARG A 7 29.37 -0.09 19.35
C ARG A 7 27.89 -0.39 19.52
N ALA A 8 27.02 0.54 19.04
CA ALA A 8 25.57 0.31 19.07
C ALA A 8 25.15 -0.91 18.22
N ALA A 9 25.78 -1.13 17.07
CA ALA A 9 25.51 -2.30 16.25
C ALA A 9 25.96 -3.61 16.90
N GLU A 10 27.12 -3.61 17.56
CA GLU A 10 27.63 -4.74 18.32
C GLU A 10 26.73 -5.10 19.51
N ASP A 11 26.24 -4.10 20.25
CA ASP A 11 25.30 -4.29 21.36
C ASP A 11 23.99 -4.92 20.88
N LEU A 12 23.41 -4.41 19.80
CA LEU A 12 22.20 -4.99 19.22
C LEU A 12 22.42 -6.42 18.71
N ALA A 13 23.57 -6.70 18.09
CA ALA A 13 23.90 -8.03 17.60
C ALA A 13 24.08 -9.02 18.77
N ARG A 14 24.69 -8.58 19.90
CA ARG A 14 24.82 -9.36 21.13
C ARG A 14 23.45 -9.68 21.71
N GLU A 15 22.58 -8.69 21.90
CA GLU A 15 21.20 -8.90 22.40
C GLU A 15 20.42 -9.94 21.58
N ILE A 16 20.59 -9.95 20.25
CA ILE A 16 19.94 -10.96 19.39
C ILE A 16 20.51 -12.35 19.63
N LYS A 17 21.84 -12.49 19.70
CA LYS A 17 22.54 -13.79 19.93
C LYS A 17 22.26 -14.37 21.30
N GLU A 18 22.26 -13.54 22.34
CA GLU A 18 21.97 -13.90 23.70
C GLU A 18 20.49 -14.11 24.00
N ARG A 19 19.61 -13.80 22.99
CA ARG A 19 18.15 -13.84 23.11
C ARG A 19 17.62 -12.93 24.22
N ASP A 20 18.24 -11.79 24.41
CA ASP A 20 17.90 -10.75 25.37
C ASP A 20 17.42 -9.46 24.71
N VAL A 21 16.63 -9.59 23.65
CA VAL A 21 16.07 -8.45 22.92
C VAL A 21 14.95 -7.83 23.72
N HIS A 22 15.13 -6.59 24.15
CA HIS A 22 14.12 -5.82 24.88
C HIS A 22 14.05 -4.38 24.40
N PHE A 23 12.86 -3.82 24.46
CA PHE A 23 12.54 -2.45 24.09
C PHE A 23 11.27 -1.97 24.86
N PRO A 24 11.07 -0.64 24.98
CA PRO A 24 9.88 -0.10 25.63
C PRO A 24 8.58 -0.55 24.96
N GLU A 25 7.50 -0.63 25.73
CA GLU A 25 6.16 -0.95 25.21
C GLU A 25 5.74 0.01 24.10
N ILE A 26 4.97 -0.53 23.16
CA ILE A 26 4.44 0.25 22.04
C ILE A 26 3.33 1.16 22.54
N HIS A 27 3.47 2.46 22.28
CA HIS A 27 2.42 3.41 22.56
C HIS A 27 1.39 3.41 21.41
N TYR A 28 0.13 3.08 21.73
CA TYR A 28 -0.95 3.09 20.76
C TYR A 28 -1.74 4.41 20.80
N SER A 29 -1.92 5.04 19.66
CA SER A 29 -2.70 6.26 19.51
C SER A 29 -3.73 6.17 18.42
N MET A 30 -4.92 6.74 18.66
CA MET A 30 -5.97 6.83 17.64
C MET A 30 -5.67 7.99 16.69
N ARG A 31 -5.49 7.69 15.41
CA ARG A 31 -5.26 8.70 14.38
C ARG A 31 -6.35 8.69 13.32
N TYR A 32 -6.82 9.88 12.99
CA TYR A 32 -7.81 10.05 11.93
C TYR A 32 -7.12 10.00 10.56
N ASP A 33 -7.45 8.96 9.78
CA ASP A 33 -7.02 8.88 8.39
C ASP A 33 -7.89 9.79 7.53
N GLY A 34 -7.40 10.97 7.22
CA GLY A 34 -8.09 11.94 6.39
C GLY A 34 -8.46 11.43 4.99
N ASN A 35 -7.84 10.36 4.47
CA ASN A 35 -8.15 9.83 3.14
C ASN A 35 -9.35 8.88 3.15
N SER A 36 -9.44 8.01 4.15
CA SER A 36 -10.54 7.06 4.31
C SER A 36 -11.67 7.57 5.20
N GLY A 37 -11.45 8.63 5.98
CA GLY A 37 -12.41 9.13 6.98
C GLY A 37 -12.54 8.23 8.20
N LYS A 38 -11.57 7.35 8.47
CA LYS A 38 -11.60 6.36 9.54
C LYS A 38 -10.59 6.69 10.64
N LEU A 39 -10.96 6.40 11.87
CA LEU A 39 -10.02 6.32 12.98
C LEU A 39 -9.25 5.00 12.88
N ARG A 40 -7.93 5.07 13.06
CA ARG A 40 -7.03 3.91 13.07
C ARG A 40 -6.20 3.95 14.35
N GLU A 41 -6.10 2.82 15.01
CA GLU A 41 -5.14 2.64 16.10
C GLU A 41 -3.76 2.41 15.48
N ILE A 42 -2.80 3.27 15.78
CA ILE A 42 -1.44 3.23 15.25
C ILE A 42 -0.48 3.00 16.40
N GLY A 43 0.32 1.94 16.31
CA GLY A 43 1.40 1.68 17.23
C GLY A 43 2.62 2.55 16.91
N VAL A 44 3.11 3.28 17.90
CA VAL A 44 4.34 4.08 17.83
C VAL A 44 5.43 3.31 18.57
N GLU A 45 6.35 2.76 17.80
CA GLU A 45 7.48 1.97 18.29
C GLU A 45 8.62 2.88 18.76
N SER A 46 9.40 2.44 19.75
CA SER A 46 10.64 3.10 20.15
C SER A 46 11.67 3.09 19.01
N ILE A 47 12.65 3.99 19.05
CA ILE A 47 13.74 4.03 18.06
C ILE A 47 14.49 2.68 18.04
N LYS A 48 14.79 2.11 19.21
CA LYS A 48 15.46 0.81 19.33
C LYS A 48 14.66 -0.30 18.62
N GLN A 49 13.34 -0.36 18.83
CA GLN A 49 12.46 -1.31 18.15
C GLN A 49 12.41 -1.11 16.65
N GLN A 50 12.41 0.14 16.19
CA GLN A 50 12.46 0.45 14.75
C GLN A 50 13.77 -0.06 14.12
N ILE A 51 14.90 0.08 14.80
CA ILE A 51 16.19 -0.46 14.32
C ILE A 51 16.09 -1.99 14.18
N TYR A 52 15.56 -2.70 15.17
CA TYR A 52 15.33 -4.15 15.07
C TYR A 52 14.41 -4.52 13.91
N ASN A 53 13.36 -3.73 13.64
CA ASN A 53 12.51 -3.93 12.47
C ASN A 53 13.32 -3.84 11.17
N TYR A 54 14.23 -2.87 11.06
CA TYR A 54 15.12 -2.75 9.90
C TYR A 54 16.08 -3.93 9.78
N VAL A 55 16.68 -4.39 10.87
CA VAL A 55 17.53 -5.59 10.90
C VAL A 55 16.76 -6.80 10.39
N ALA A 56 15.58 -7.07 10.95
CA ALA A 56 14.74 -8.19 10.55
C ALA A 56 14.31 -8.12 9.07
N VAL A 57 13.88 -6.94 8.60
CA VAL A 57 13.48 -6.76 7.21
C VAL A 57 14.64 -6.93 6.24
N ASN A 58 15.82 -6.39 6.57
CA ASN A 58 17.01 -6.53 5.73
C ASN A 58 17.46 -8.00 5.64
N ALA A 59 17.45 -8.72 6.76
CA ALA A 59 17.77 -10.15 6.77
C ALA A 59 16.74 -11.01 6.00
N LEU A 60 15.47 -10.63 6.01
CA LEU A 60 14.39 -11.32 5.27
C LEU A 60 14.19 -10.82 3.84
N LYS A 61 14.95 -9.81 3.40
CA LYS A 61 14.72 -9.12 2.14
C LYS A 61 14.65 -10.06 0.94
N GLU A 62 15.62 -10.97 0.82
CA GLU A 62 15.66 -11.93 -0.28
C GLU A 62 14.42 -12.85 -0.30
N LEU A 63 13.97 -13.31 0.87
CA LEU A 63 12.74 -14.09 1.00
C LEU A 63 11.53 -13.27 0.53
N PHE A 64 11.41 -12.03 0.97
CA PHE A 64 10.30 -11.16 0.58
C PHE A 64 10.29 -10.87 -0.91
N GLU A 65 11.44 -10.56 -1.51
CA GLU A 65 11.57 -10.28 -2.93
C GLU A 65 11.17 -11.49 -3.81
N ARG A 66 11.49 -12.71 -3.37
CA ARG A 66 11.11 -13.95 -4.06
C ARG A 66 9.64 -14.32 -3.89
N LYS A 67 9.05 -14.04 -2.71
CA LYS A 67 7.70 -14.51 -2.37
C LYS A 67 6.61 -13.51 -2.65
N ILE A 68 6.88 -12.22 -2.50
CA ILE A 68 5.88 -11.19 -2.77
C ILE A 68 5.64 -11.07 -4.26
N GLY A 69 4.40 -11.32 -4.68
CA GLY A 69 4.01 -11.35 -6.09
C GLY A 69 4.18 -10.00 -6.79
N LYS A 70 4.40 -10.05 -8.10
CA LYS A 70 4.65 -8.86 -8.94
C LYS A 70 3.61 -7.75 -8.79
N TYR A 71 2.34 -8.10 -8.61
CA TYR A 71 1.23 -7.17 -8.45
C TYR A 71 0.67 -7.17 -7.02
N GLN A 72 1.52 -7.45 -6.04
CA GLN A 72 1.31 -7.04 -4.66
C GLN A 72 1.97 -5.68 -4.49
N CYS A 73 1.16 -4.68 -4.25
CA CYS A 73 1.53 -3.27 -4.20
C CYS A 73 1.31 -2.71 -2.80
N ALA A 74 1.82 -1.53 -2.57
CA ALA A 74 1.96 -0.83 -1.29
C ALA A 74 3.06 -1.42 -0.41
N SER A 75 3.82 -0.52 0.22
CA SER A 75 4.92 -0.83 1.12
C SER A 75 6.00 -1.77 0.55
N VAL A 76 6.06 -1.89 -0.77
CA VAL A 76 7.12 -2.58 -1.50
C VAL A 76 7.82 -1.54 -2.37
N PRO A 77 9.16 -1.40 -2.29
CA PRO A 77 9.92 -0.44 -3.09
C PRO A 77 9.58 -0.53 -4.58
N GLY A 78 9.34 0.61 -5.22
CA GLY A 78 8.95 0.68 -6.63
C GLY A 78 7.54 0.20 -6.97
N ARG A 79 6.78 -0.36 -6.01
CA ARG A 79 5.43 -0.91 -6.23
C ARG A 79 4.35 -0.16 -5.42
N GLY A 80 4.45 1.17 -5.38
CA GLY A 80 3.45 2.02 -4.73
C GLY A 80 2.16 2.18 -5.55
N GLN A 81 1.31 3.13 -5.11
CA GLN A 81 -0.01 3.38 -5.73
C GLN A 81 0.08 3.74 -7.22
N VAL A 82 1.09 4.49 -7.65
CA VAL A 82 1.26 4.87 -9.06
C VAL A 82 1.58 3.65 -9.91
N TYR A 83 2.41 2.73 -9.42
CA TYR A 83 2.70 1.47 -10.10
C TYR A 83 1.43 0.64 -10.31
N GLY A 84 0.64 0.45 -9.25
CA GLY A 84 -0.61 -0.31 -9.31
C GLY A 84 -1.62 0.34 -10.25
N LYS A 85 -1.81 1.66 -10.13
CA LYS A 85 -2.67 2.45 -11.03
C LYS A 85 -2.27 2.28 -12.49
N ASN A 86 -0.99 2.48 -12.81
CA ASN A 86 -0.49 2.35 -14.18
C ASN A 86 -0.65 0.92 -14.73
N ALA A 87 -0.52 -0.10 -13.86
CA ALA A 87 -0.77 -1.48 -14.27
C ALA A 87 -2.24 -1.70 -14.65
N ILE A 88 -3.19 -1.21 -13.84
CA ILE A 88 -4.62 -1.32 -14.12
C ILE A 88 -4.99 -0.58 -15.41
N GLU A 89 -4.55 0.67 -15.58
CA GLU A 89 -4.78 1.46 -16.81
C GLU A 89 -4.31 0.71 -18.05
N ARG A 90 -3.07 0.20 -18.02
CA ARG A 90 -2.50 -0.56 -19.13
C ARG A 90 -3.32 -1.82 -19.44
N TRP A 91 -3.83 -2.53 -18.43
CA TRP A 91 -4.61 -3.74 -18.64
C TRP A 91 -5.96 -3.47 -19.28
N ILE A 92 -6.70 -2.47 -18.76
CA ILE A 92 -8.05 -2.19 -19.27
C ILE A 92 -8.04 -1.47 -20.62
N ARG A 93 -7.02 -0.63 -20.87
CA ARG A 93 -6.89 0.09 -22.15
C ARG A 93 -6.34 -0.80 -23.26
N LYS A 94 -5.29 -1.59 -22.99
CA LYS A 94 -4.67 -2.45 -24.03
C LYS A 94 -5.45 -3.75 -24.30
N ASN A 95 -6.25 -4.22 -23.35
CA ASN A 95 -6.95 -5.50 -23.47
C ASN A 95 -8.40 -5.39 -23.02
N PRO A 96 -9.23 -4.58 -23.70
CA PRO A 96 -10.63 -4.33 -23.33
C PRO A 96 -11.44 -5.63 -23.25
N ASP A 97 -11.26 -6.55 -24.21
CA ASP A 97 -11.98 -7.82 -24.24
C ASP A 97 -11.63 -8.77 -23.10
N LYS A 98 -10.38 -8.73 -22.62
CA LYS A 98 -9.92 -9.56 -21.50
C LYS A 98 -10.25 -8.95 -20.14
N THR A 99 -10.77 -7.72 -20.10
CA THR A 99 -11.06 -6.96 -18.87
C THR A 99 -12.47 -6.40 -18.85
N ARG A 100 -13.46 -7.15 -19.38
CA ARG A 100 -14.87 -6.73 -19.40
C ARG A 100 -15.51 -6.75 -18.01
N ALA A 101 -15.06 -7.65 -17.15
CA ALA A 101 -15.59 -7.81 -15.81
C ALA A 101 -14.51 -7.60 -14.75
N GLY A 102 -14.92 -7.04 -13.62
CA GLY A 102 -14.08 -6.84 -12.44
C GLY A 102 -14.76 -7.35 -11.17
N ALA A 103 -13.97 -7.83 -10.22
CA ALA A 103 -14.42 -8.01 -8.85
C ALA A 103 -13.44 -7.32 -7.92
N LYS A 104 -13.98 -6.53 -6.99
CA LYS A 104 -13.20 -5.82 -5.96
C LYS A 104 -13.61 -6.29 -4.58
N ALA A 105 -12.63 -6.58 -3.75
CA ALA A 105 -12.81 -7.03 -2.38
C ALA A 105 -11.79 -6.35 -1.46
N ASP A 106 -12.07 -6.37 -0.16
CA ASP A 106 -11.24 -5.77 0.89
C ASP A 106 -11.16 -6.75 2.06
N VAL A 107 -9.97 -6.99 2.58
CA VAL A 107 -9.79 -7.88 3.75
C VAL A 107 -10.22 -7.13 5.01
N ARG A 108 -11.04 -7.79 5.83
CA ARG A 108 -11.54 -7.22 7.08
C ARG A 108 -10.43 -7.17 8.12
N HIS A 109 -10.16 -5.95 8.66
CA HIS A 109 -9.14 -5.75 9.71
C HIS A 109 -7.82 -6.48 9.44
N CYS A 110 -7.27 -6.35 8.22
CA CYS A 110 -6.19 -7.19 7.70
C CYS A 110 -5.04 -7.38 8.72
N TYR A 111 -4.41 -6.31 9.18
CA TYR A 111 -3.26 -6.37 10.08
C TYR A 111 -3.55 -7.07 11.41
N PRO A 112 -4.54 -6.64 12.22
CA PRO A 112 -4.83 -7.29 13.49
C PRO A 112 -5.41 -8.70 13.34
N SER A 113 -5.95 -9.06 12.16
CA SER A 113 -6.50 -10.41 11.92
C SER A 113 -5.45 -11.42 11.46
N ILE A 114 -4.22 -11.02 11.17
CA ILE A 114 -3.17 -11.97 10.79
C ILE A 114 -2.85 -12.90 11.96
N ASN A 115 -2.97 -14.21 11.71
CA ASN A 115 -2.58 -15.24 12.67
C ASN A 115 -1.06 -15.35 12.75
N THR A 116 -0.48 -14.80 13.82
CA THR A 116 0.97 -14.72 14.02
C THR A 116 1.60 -16.11 14.17
N ARG A 117 0.94 -17.08 14.80
CA ARG A 117 1.43 -18.47 14.90
C ARG A 117 1.53 -19.12 13.51
N LYS A 118 0.54 -18.89 12.64
CA LYS A 118 0.55 -19.38 11.25
C LYS A 118 1.63 -18.65 10.43
N LEU A 119 1.78 -17.35 10.61
CA LEU A 119 2.83 -16.55 9.97
C LEU A 119 4.23 -17.09 10.35
N MET A 120 4.50 -17.30 11.63
CA MET A 120 5.78 -17.86 12.09
C MET A 120 6.02 -19.27 11.56
N ARG A 121 4.97 -20.11 11.47
CA ARG A 121 5.07 -21.44 10.82
C ARG A 121 5.46 -21.33 9.35
N PHE A 122 4.97 -20.34 8.62
CA PHE A 122 5.36 -20.12 7.23
C PHE A 122 6.82 -19.63 7.12
N LEU A 123 7.26 -18.76 8.02
CA LEU A 123 8.64 -18.29 8.05
C LEU A 123 9.62 -19.42 8.39
N ARG A 124 9.35 -20.24 9.42
CA ARG A 124 10.20 -21.38 9.83
C ARG A 124 10.40 -22.41 8.72
N LYS A 125 9.49 -22.52 7.76
CA LYS A 125 9.67 -23.37 6.55
C LYS A 125 10.71 -22.83 5.56
N GLN A 126 11.02 -21.54 5.61
CA GLN A 126 11.85 -20.85 4.62
C GLN A 126 13.16 -20.32 5.23
N VAL A 127 13.16 -20.01 6.50
CA VAL A 127 14.27 -19.40 7.25
C VAL A 127 14.82 -20.46 8.19
N LYS A 128 16.14 -20.65 8.15
CA LYS A 128 16.88 -21.61 8.99
C LYS A 128 17.67 -20.94 10.13
N ASN A 129 17.81 -19.61 10.08
CA ASN A 129 18.51 -18.85 11.10
C ASN A 129 17.58 -18.64 12.30
N ASP A 130 17.90 -19.33 13.41
CA ASP A 130 17.10 -19.31 14.63
C ASP A 130 17.14 -17.98 15.36
N ASP A 131 18.25 -17.23 15.29
CA ASP A 131 18.36 -15.91 15.89
C ASP A 131 17.46 -14.90 15.18
N LEU A 132 17.39 -14.97 13.83
CA LEU A 132 16.48 -14.18 13.05
C LEU A 132 15.01 -14.52 13.34
N LEU A 133 14.70 -15.81 13.47
CA LEU A 133 13.35 -16.24 13.84
C LEU A 133 12.97 -15.78 15.24
N TYR A 134 13.90 -15.85 16.20
CA TYR A 134 13.73 -15.31 17.55
C TYR A 134 13.45 -13.80 17.51
N LEU A 135 14.27 -13.03 16.80
CA LEU A 135 14.07 -11.58 16.66
C LEU A 135 12.67 -11.25 16.10
N VAL A 136 12.27 -11.90 15.01
CA VAL A 136 10.95 -11.67 14.38
C VAL A 136 9.82 -12.05 15.33
N GLU A 137 9.93 -13.16 16.05
CA GLU A 137 8.93 -13.62 17.01
C GLU A 137 8.80 -12.65 18.19
N THR A 138 9.91 -12.15 18.74
CA THR A 138 9.96 -11.15 19.81
C THR A 138 9.28 -9.84 19.36
N LEU A 139 9.59 -9.37 18.15
CA LEU A 139 8.98 -8.17 17.59
C LEU A 139 7.45 -8.33 17.40
N ILE A 140 7.01 -9.48 16.87
CA ILE A 140 5.57 -9.76 16.69
C ILE A 140 4.87 -9.91 18.03
N ALA A 141 5.51 -10.53 19.02
CA ALA A 141 4.92 -10.74 20.35
C ALA A 141 4.66 -9.42 21.09
N SER A 142 5.38 -8.35 20.76
CA SER A 142 5.15 -7.01 21.33
C SER A 142 3.88 -6.33 20.83
N TYR A 143 3.28 -6.82 19.75
CA TYR A 143 2.06 -6.22 19.22
C TYR A 143 0.84 -6.67 20.01
N LYS A 144 -0.09 -5.74 20.22
CA LYS A 144 -1.35 -5.99 20.94
C LYS A 144 -2.18 -7.13 20.34
N GLN A 145 -2.23 -7.19 18.99
CA GLN A 145 -2.97 -8.22 18.26
C GLN A 145 -2.49 -8.29 16.81
N GLY A 146 -2.21 -9.51 16.31
CA GLY A 146 -1.79 -9.74 14.93
C GLY A 146 -0.54 -8.95 14.56
N LEU A 147 -0.63 -8.10 13.54
CA LEU A 147 0.42 -7.17 13.14
C LEU A 147 0.02 -5.72 13.47
N SER A 148 0.99 -4.90 13.88
CA SER A 148 0.76 -3.50 14.22
C SER A 148 0.71 -2.61 12.99
N ILE A 149 -0.31 -1.73 12.90
CA ILE A 149 -0.32 -0.64 11.92
C ILE A 149 0.67 0.43 12.40
N GLY A 150 1.63 0.77 11.56
CA GLY A 150 2.71 1.72 11.87
C GLY A 150 4.10 1.07 11.89
N SER A 151 4.19 -0.23 12.15
CA SER A 151 5.45 -0.98 12.13
C SER A 151 5.96 -1.22 10.71
N TYR A 152 7.26 -1.02 10.52
CA TYR A 152 7.94 -1.28 9.25
C TYR A 152 7.97 -2.78 8.92
N LEU A 153 8.30 -3.63 9.89
CA LEU A 153 8.29 -5.08 9.73
C LEU A 153 6.90 -5.61 9.41
N SER A 154 5.86 -5.09 10.07
CA SER A 154 4.48 -5.51 9.84
C SER A 154 4.01 -5.33 8.40
N GLN A 155 4.47 -4.29 7.71
CA GLN A 155 4.12 -4.04 6.30
C GLN A 155 4.67 -5.14 5.38
N TRP A 156 5.90 -5.58 5.61
CA TRP A 156 6.52 -6.65 4.84
C TRP A 156 5.93 -8.02 5.17
N LEU A 157 5.71 -8.30 6.45
CA LEU A 157 5.08 -9.54 6.90
C LEU A 157 3.64 -9.68 6.41
N CYS A 158 2.88 -8.59 6.37
CA CYS A 158 1.53 -8.58 5.80
C CYS A 158 1.55 -8.94 4.30
N ASN A 159 2.42 -8.30 3.52
CA ASN A 159 2.59 -8.64 2.10
C ASN A 159 3.04 -10.10 1.91
N TYR A 160 3.97 -10.58 2.74
CA TYR A 160 4.41 -11.96 2.70
C TYR A 160 3.26 -12.93 3.03
N TYR A 161 2.47 -12.66 4.05
CA TYR A 161 1.32 -13.48 4.42
C TYR A 161 0.25 -13.51 3.32
N LEU A 162 -0.03 -12.37 2.71
CA LEU A 162 -0.97 -12.26 1.59
C LEU A 162 -0.43 -12.88 0.28
N SER A 163 0.90 -13.08 0.17
CA SER A 163 1.49 -13.69 -1.02
C SER A 163 1.00 -15.11 -1.27
N PHE A 164 0.64 -15.85 -0.22
CA PHE A 164 0.06 -17.18 -0.35
C PHE A 164 -1.27 -17.15 -1.12
N ALA A 165 -2.14 -16.19 -0.83
CA ALA A 165 -3.39 -16.00 -1.58
C ALA A 165 -3.12 -15.52 -3.02
N TYR A 166 -2.13 -14.66 -3.21
CA TYR A 166 -1.72 -14.21 -4.53
C TYR A 166 -1.23 -15.37 -5.40
N HIS A 167 -0.36 -16.23 -4.87
CA HIS A 167 0.14 -17.42 -5.59
C HIS A 167 -0.95 -18.47 -5.80
N TYR A 168 -1.80 -18.68 -4.81
CA TYR A 168 -2.98 -19.53 -4.98
C TYR A 168 -3.83 -19.06 -6.17
N ALA A 169 -4.10 -17.75 -6.25
CA ALA A 169 -4.84 -17.21 -7.38
C ALA A 169 -4.15 -17.47 -8.73
N GLN A 170 -2.82 -17.31 -8.79
CA GLN A 170 -2.05 -17.57 -10.02
C GLN A 170 -2.01 -19.03 -10.43
N GLN A 171 -2.04 -19.95 -9.48
CA GLN A 171 -1.78 -21.38 -9.71
C GLN A 171 -3.04 -22.25 -9.69
N LYS A 172 -4.13 -21.83 -9.06
CA LYS A 172 -5.30 -22.68 -8.79
C LYS A 172 -6.64 -22.14 -9.32
N LEU A 173 -6.73 -20.86 -9.67
CA LEU A 173 -8.00 -20.30 -10.17
C LEU A 173 -8.22 -20.60 -11.65
N PHE A 174 -8.44 -21.87 -11.95
CA PHE A 174 -8.75 -22.39 -13.28
C PHE A 174 -10.11 -23.11 -13.28
N LYS A 175 -10.69 -23.23 -14.44
CA LYS A 175 -11.78 -24.18 -14.72
C LYS A 175 -11.29 -25.21 -15.71
N VAL A 176 -11.75 -26.44 -15.52
CA VAL A 176 -11.53 -27.55 -16.44
C VAL A 176 -12.77 -27.75 -17.27
N GLN A 177 -12.64 -27.82 -18.57
CA GLN A 177 -13.69 -28.15 -19.51
C GLN A 177 -13.28 -29.39 -20.25
N LYS A 178 -14.07 -30.45 -20.17
CA LYS A 178 -13.89 -31.65 -20.98
C LYS A 178 -14.58 -31.46 -22.34
N ARG A 179 -13.82 -31.50 -23.42
CA ARG A 179 -14.34 -31.43 -24.77
C ARG A 179 -13.69 -32.54 -25.63
N ARG A 180 -14.47 -33.39 -26.22
CA ARG A 180 -14.00 -34.52 -27.05
C ARG A 180 -12.93 -35.36 -26.36
N GLY A 181 -13.13 -35.72 -25.09
CA GLY A 181 -12.18 -36.51 -24.31
C GLY A 181 -10.95 -35.78 -23.80
N GLN A 182 -10.71 -34.54 -24.22
CA GLN A 182 -9.57 -33.72 -23.76
C GLN A 182 -9.95 -32.73 -22.68
N GLU A 183 -9.10 -32.58 -21.69
CA GLU A 183 -9.25 -31.58 -20.63
C GLU A 183 -8.60 -30.26 -21.05
N LYS A 184 -9.39 -29.17 -21.07
CA LYS A 184 -8.91 -27.83 -21.33
C LYS A 184 -8.95 -27.03 -20.04
N TRP A 185 -7.79 -26.66 -19.55
CA TRP A 185 -7.62 -25.76 -18.41
C TRP A 185 -7.70 -24.31 -18.85
N THR A 186 -8.64 -23.56 -18.32
CA THR A 186 -8.82 -22.14 -18.64
C THR A 186 -8.79 -21.33 -17.38
N ARG A 187 -7.92 -20.30 -17.32
CA ARG A 187 -7.85 -19.38 -16.18
C ARG A 187 -9.16 -18.61 -16.04
N LEU A 188 -9.65 -18.48 -14.81
CA LEU A 188 -10.91 -17.78 -14.50
C LEU A 188 -10.80 -16.26 -14.58
N PHE A 189 -9.60 -15.73 -14.62
CA PHE A 189 -9.35 -14.29 -14.67
C PHE A 189 -8.18 -13.96 -15.60
N TYR A 190 -8.07 -12.69 -15.98
CA TYR A 190 -6.95 -12.20 -16.80
C TYR A 190 -5.83 -11.62 -15.94
N LYS A 191 -6.15 -10.70 -15.01
CA LYS A 191 -5.22 -10.04 -14.12
C LYS A 191 -5.78 -9.94 -12.70
N ILE A 192 -4.86 -9.94 -11.75
CA ILE A 192 -5.14 -9.73 -10.32
C ILE A 192 -4.10 -8.77 -9.75
N ILE A 193 -4.53 -7.92 -8.86
CA ILE A 193 -3.66 -7.01 -8.11
C ILE A 193 -4.14 -6.92 -6.65
N PHE A 194 -3.19 -6.93 -5.74
CA PHE A 194 -3.39 -6.66 -4.33
C PHE A 194 -2.73 -5.31 -4.00
N TYR A 195 -3.44 -4.44 -3.34
CA TYR A 195 -2.90 -3.24 -2.74
C TYR A 195 -3.13 -3.34 -1.24
N MET A 196 -2.23 -4.06 -0.56
CA MET A 196 -2.45 -4.60 0.77
C MET A 196 -3.76 -5.39 0.84
N ASP A 197 -4.71 -4.90 1.64
CA ASP A 197 -6.04 -5.47 1.88
C ASP A 197 -7.02 -5.28 0.71
N ASP A 198 -6.78 -4.33 -0.20
CA ASP A 198 -7.60 -4.08 -1.40
C ASP A 198 -7.22 -5.06 -2.53
N ILE A 199 -8.17 -5.87 -3.00
CA ILE A 199 -7.99 -6.88 -4.03
C ILE A 199 -8.85 -6.55 -5.25
N LEU A 200 -8.26 -6.60 -6.44
CA LEU A 200 -8.97 -6.47 -7.71
C LEU A 200 -8.65 -7.65 -8.62
N ILE A 201 -9.70 -8.29 -9.12
CA ILE A 201 -9.61 -9.33 -10.16
C ILE A 201 -10.29 -8.79 -11.43
N LEU A 202 -9.62 -8.93 -12.57
CA LEU A 202 -10.15 -8.55 -13.89
C LEU A 202 -10.20 -9.76 -14.81
N GLY A 203 -11.26 -9.90 -15.58
CA GLY A 203 -11.43 -11.01 -16.51
C GLY A 203 -12.45 -10.74 -17.62
N PRO A 204 -12.56 -11.64 -18.61
CA PRO A 204 -13.45 -11.43 -19.75
C PRO A 204 -14.93 -11.67 -19.44
N ARG A 205 -15.27 -12.50 -18.45
CA ARG A 205 -16.65 -12.92 -18.14
C ARG A 205 -16.98 -12.77 -16.67
N LYS A 206 -18.12 -12.14 -16.35
CA LYS A 206 -18.60 -11.96 -14.96
C LYS A 206 -18.68 -13.28 -14.18
N ALA A 207 -19.21 -14.34 -14.78
CA ALA A 207 -19.33 -15.65 -14.12
C ALA A 207 -17.98 -16.24 -13.71
N ASP A 208 -16.97 -16.16 -14.58
CA ASP A 208 -15.63 -16.65 -14.28
C ASP A 208 -14.95 -15.80 -13.17
N VAL A 209 -15.06 -14.48 -13.26
CA VAL A 209 -14.52 -13.54 -12.23
C VAL A 209 -15.22 -13.76 -10.88
N LYS A 210 -16.56 -13.96 -10.87
CA LYS A 210 -17.32 -14.30 -9.66
C LYS A 210 -16.80 -15.61 -9.04
N LYS A 211 -16.62 -16.68 -9.85
CA LYS A 211 -16.10 -17.96 -9.41
C LYS A 211 -14.69 -17.80 -8.82
N ALA A 212 -13.80 -17.06 -9.51
CA ALA A 212 -12.46 -16.78 -9.04
C ALA A 212 -12.47 -16.07 -7.68
N MET A 213 -13.32 -15.05 -7.50
CA MET A 213 -13.43 -14.31 -6.24
C MET A 213 -13.95 -15.22 -5.12
N LEU A 214 -14.97 -16.04 -5.36
CA LEU A 214 -15.51 -16.96 -4.35
C LEU A 214 -14.47 -18.01 -3.91
N MET A 215 -13.70 -18.55 -4.84
CA MET A 215 -12.59 -19.47 -4.53
C MET A 215 -11.51 -18.78 -3.70
N LEU A 216 -11.19 -17.53 -4.04
CA LEU A 216 -10.21 -16.74 -3.30
C LEU A 216 -10.71 -16.41 -1.88
N ILE A 217 -11.98 -16.01 -1.71
CA ILE A 217 -12.62 -15.77 -0.40
C ILE A 217 -12.53 -17.02 0.47
N ARG A 218 -12.83 -18.19 -0.12
CA ARG A 218 -12.70 -19.48 0.59
C ARG A 218 -11.26 -19.72 1.05
N PHE A 219 -10.27 -19.51 0.18
CA PHE A 219 -8.86 -19.64 0.53
C PHE A 219 -8.43 -18.70 1.66
N PHE A 220 -8.86 -17.43 1.62
CA PHE A 220 -8.58 -16.47 2.70
C PHE A 220 -9.10 -16.98 4.04
N ARG A 221 -10.32 -17.48 4.08
CA ARG A 221 -10.95 -17.99 5.31
C ARG A 221 -10.28 -19.29 5.80
N GLU A 222 -10.16 -20.30 4.95
CA GLU A 222 -9.73 -21.64 5.33
C GLU A 222 -8.21 -21.72 5.53
N GLU A 223 -7.44 -21.15 4.60
CA GLU A 223 -5.99 -21.27 4.61
C GLU A 223 -5.28 -20.13 5.36
N LEU A 224 -5.80 -18.92 5.33
CA LEU A 224 -5.16 -17.78 5.98
C LEU A 224 -5.85 -17.37 7.30
N GLY A 225 -7.09 -17.80 7.55
CA GLY A 225 -7.87 -17.35 8.69
C GLY A 225 -8.23 -15.87 8.61
N LEU A 226 -8.33 -15.32 7.39
CA LEU A 226 -8.70 -13.94 7.13
C LEU A 226 -10.08 -13.87 6.48
N GLU A 227 -10.85 -12.86 6.86
CA GLU A 227 -12.17 -12.61 6.30
C GLU A 227 -12.15 -11.52 5.23
N ILE A 228 -12.78 -11.79 4.11
CA ILE A 228 -13.11 -10.77 3.11
C ILE A 228 -14.43 -10.10 3.52
N LYS A 229 -14.50 -8.78 3.45
CA LYS A 229 -15.73 -8.04 3.75
C LYS A 229 -16.89 -8.50 2.86
N PRO A 230 -18.11 -8.67 3.41
CA PRO A 230 -19.24 -9.22 2.67
C PRO A 230 -19.73 -8.31 1.52
N ASN A 231 -19.39 -7.02 1.57
CA ASN A 231 -19.77 -6.02 0.58
C ASN A 231 -18.82 -5.95 -0.63
N TRP A 232 -18.09 -7.04 -0.95
CA TRP A 232 -17.31 -7.10 -2.17
C TRP A 232 -18.19 -6.91 -3.41
N LYS A 233 -17.63 -6.33 -4.47
CA LYS A 233 -18.40 -5.97 -5.65
C LYS A 233 -17.95 -6.77 -6.88
N LEU A 234 -18.94 -7.25 -7.65
CA LEU A 234 -18.78 -7.77 -8.99
C LEU A 234 -19.40 -6.76 -9.97
N PHE A 235 -18.62 -6.28 -10.92
CA PHE A 235 -19.07 -5.21 -11.81
C PHE A 235 -18.64 -5.44 -13.26
N GLN A 236 -19.27 -4.72 -14.18
CA GLN A 236 -18.80 -4.57 -15.54
C GLN A 236 -17.82 -3.40 -15.57
N VAL A 237 -16.62 -3.63 -16.08
CA VAL A 237 -15.61 -2.56 -16.18
C VAL A 237 -16.08 -1.56 -17.22
N ASP A 238 -15.87 -0.28 -16.91
CA ASP A 238 -16.17 0.86 -17.76
C ASP A 238 -15.86 0.62 -19.25
N TYR A 239 -16.76 1.04 -20.13
CA TYR A 239 -16.60 1.04 -21.58
C TYR A 239 -17.44 2.15 -22.21
N ILE A 240 -17.02 2.59 -23.38
CA ILE A 240 -17.78 3.56 -24.17
C ILE A 240 -18.77 2.79 -25.06
N GLY A 241 -20.06 3.06 -24.89
CA GLY A 241 -21.14 2.48 -25.68
C GLY A 241 -21.22 3.05 -27.10
N LYS A 242 -22.09 2.47 -27.92
CA LYS A 242 -22.38 3.00 -29.26
C LYS A 242 -22.95 4.40 -29.24
N ASP A 243 -23.56 4.80 -28.13
CA ASP A 243 -24.10 6.14 -27.85
C ASP A 243 -23.03 7.17 -27.46
N GLY A 244 -21.73 6.77 -27.44
CA GLY A 244 -20.62 7.62 -27.05
C GLY A 244 -20.53 7.86 -25.53
N LYS A 245 -21.38 7.24 -24.72
CA LYS A 245 -21.39 7.43 -23.26
C LYS A 245 -20.66 6.31 -22.53
N HIS A 246 -20.21 6.63 -21.32
CA HIS A 246 -19.65 5.64 -20.39
C HIS A 246 -20.74 4.75 -19.83
N HIS A 247 -20.50 3.45 -19.87
CA HIS A 247 -21.33 2.40 -19.27
C HIS A 247 -20.45 1.51 -18.38
N GLY A 248 -21.07 0.85 -17.39
CA GLY A 248 -20.36 0.07 -16.39
C GLY A 248 -19.75 0.92 -15.28
N ASP A 249 -18.82 0.35 -14.54
CA ASP A 249 -18.20 0.99 -13.37
C ASP A 249 -16.72 1.28 -13.61
N CYS A 250 -16.26 2.46 -13.19
CA CYS A 250 -14.84 2.74 -13.10
C CYS A 250 -14.19 1.90 -11.99
N ILE A 251 -12.90 1.64 -12.11
CA ILE A 251 -12.12 0.98 -11.05
C ILE A 251 -11.71 2.03 -10.02
N ASP A 252 -12.38 2.04 -8.86
CA ASP A 252 -12.05 2.92 -7.75
C ASP A 252 -11.05 2.23 -6.80
N MET A 253 -9.76 2.50 -7.00
CA MET A 253 -8.68 1.88 -6.23
C MET A 253 -7.50 2.85 -6.05
N MET A 254 -6.76 2.75 -4.94
CA MET A 254 -5.56 3.55 -4.68
C MET A 254 -5.79 5.06 -4.76
N GLY A 255 -7.01 5.55 -4.46
CA GLY A 255 -7.37 6.98 -4.49
C GLY A 255 -7.67 7.55 -5.88
N TYR A 256 -7.71 6.71 -6.89
CA TYR A 256 -8.10 7.05 -8.26
C TYR A 256 -9.39 6.36 -8.67
N LYS A 257 -10.11 6.99 -9.59
CA LYS A 257 -11.17 6.40 -10.41
C LYS A 257 -10.62 6.19 -11.82
N ILE A 258 -10.42 4.95 -12.20
CA ILE A 258 -9.75 4.57 -13.44
C ILE A 258 -10.81 4.12 -14.45
N TYR A 259 -10.95 4.88 -15.52
CA TYR A 259 -11.78 4.61 -16.69
C TYR A 259 -10.92 4.08 -17.84
N ARG A 260 -11.54 3.59 -18.90
CA ARG A 260 -10.77 3.07 -20.04
C ARG A 260 -9.99 4.13 -20.79
N ASP A 261 -10.53 5.33 -20.89
CA ASP A 261 -9.97 6.45 -21.65
C ASP A 261 -9.20 7.43 -20.75
N HIS A 262 -9.61 7.61 -19.49
CA HIS A 262 -9.03 8.58 -18.58
C HIS A 262 -8.93 8.07 -17.12
N THR A 263 -8.28 8.83 -16.27
CA THR A 263 -8.17 8.55 -14.84
C THR A 263 -8.36 9.83 -14.04
N GLU A 264 -9.30 9.78 -13.10
CA GLU A 264 -9.60 10.88 -12.19
C GLU A 264 -9.04 10.63 -10.77
N VAL A 265 -8.78 11.72 -10.07
CA VAL A 265 -8.55 11.65 -8.62
C VAL A 265 -9.88 11.43 -7.91
N ARG A 266 -9.92 10.53 -6.92
CA ARG A 266 -11.13 10.28 -6.12
C ARG A 266 -11.70 11.58 -5.56
N ARG A 267 -13.02 11.78 -5.68
CA ARG A 267 -13.72 13.04 -5.33
C ARG A 267 -13.36 13.58 -3.94
N SER A 268 -13.23 12.72 -2.94
CA SER A 268 -12.86 13.15 -1.57
C SER A 268 -11.47 13.77 -1.49
N ILE A 269 -10.49 13.20 -2.22
CA ILE A 269 -9.13 13.74 -2.32
C ILE A 269 -9.14 15.04 -3.13
N PHE A 270 -9.84 15.05 -4.27
CA PHE A 270 -9.98 16.22 -5.13
C PHE A 270 -10.53 17.44 -4.37
N LEU A 271 -11.61 17.27 -3.61
CA LEU A 271 -12.23 18.39 -2.88
C LEU A 271 -11.32 18.95 -1.80
N ARG A 272 -10.58 18.10 -1.08
CA ARG A 272 -9.59 18.55 -0.07
C ARG A 272 -8.42 19.28 -0.71
N ALA A 273 -7.89 18.74 -1.79
CA ALA A 273 -6.82 19.37 -2.54
C ALA A 273 -7.25 20.73 -3.10
N ARG A 274 -8.44 20.82 -3.69
CA ARG A 274 -9.01 22.08 -4.19
C ARG A 274 -9.09 23.13 -3.08
N ARG A 275 -9.58 22.75 -1.88
CA ARG A 275 -9.63 23.67 -0.74
C ARG A 275 -8.23 24.15 -0.33
N ALA A 276 -7.24 23.25 -0.28
CA ALA A 276 -5.86 23.59 0.04
C ALA A 276 -5.26 24.57 -0.99
N TYR A 277 -5.42 24.31 -2.28
CA TYR A 277 -4.93 25.19 -3.35
C TYR A 277 -5.61 26.55 -3.35
N LEU A 278 -6.91 26.62 -3.07
CA LEU A 278 -7.61 27.91 -2.95
C LEU A 278 -7.09 28.75 -1.76
N ARG A 279 -6.81 28.10 -0.63
CA ARG A 279 -6.18 28.77 0.53
C ARG A 279 -4.79 29.27 0.19
N LEU A 280 -3.95 28.43 -0.43
CA LEU A 280 -2.61 28.81 -0.85
C LEU A 280 -2.65 29.98 -1.84
N ARG A 281 -3.55 29.95 -2.83
CA ARG A 281 -3.74 31.04 -3.79
C ARG A 281 -4.10 32.35 -3.09
N LYS A 282 -5.02 32.31 -2.10
CA LYS A 282 -5.39 33.48 -1.30
C LYS A 282 -4.20 34.07 -0.55
N GLN A 283 -3.36 33.22 0.10
CA GLN A 283 -2.15 33.69 0.80
C GLN A 283 -1.16 34.34 -0.16
N VAL A 284 -0.89 33.71 -1.31
CA VAL A 284 0.01 34.27 -2.34
C VAL A 284 -0.51 35.62 -2.88
N GLN A 285 -1.79 35.73 -3.22
CA GLN A 285 -2.38 36.94 -3.76
C GLN A 285 -2.36 38.10 -2.74
N ARG A 286 -2.54 37.80 -1.47
CA ARG A 286 -2.50 38.81 -0.37
C ARG A 286 -1.09 39.06 0.14
N ARG A 287 -0.05 38.48 -0.45
CA ARG A 287 1.34 38.55 0.00
C ARG A 287 1.54 38.16 1.47
N MET A 288 0.66 37.25 1.95
CA MET A 288 0.76 36.70 3.31
C MET A 288 1.83 35.63 3.38
N GLU A 289 2.37 35.41 4.57
CA GLU A 289 3.24 34.26 4.81
C GLU A 289 2.48 32.94 4.55
N ILE A 290 3.13 32.03 3.83
CA ILE A 290 2.57 30.71 3.54
C ILE A 290 2.79 29.81 4.74
N ALA A 291 1.70 29.32 5.35
CA ALA A 291 1.76 28.34 6.41
C ALA A 291 2.44 27.05 5.92
N LEU A 292 3.42 26.56 6.68
CA LEU A 292 4.27 25.44 6.31
C LEU A 292 3.47 24.15 6.10
N ASP A 293 2.50 23.88 6.99
CA ASP A 293 1.60 22.73 6.88
C ASP A 293 0.74 22.76 5.60
N LEU A 294 0.32 23.96 5.18
CA LEU A 294 -0.41 24.15 3.93
C LEU A 294 0.48 23.89 2.71
N ALA A 295 1.74 24.35 2.75
CA ALA A 295 2.71 24.10 1.71
C ALA A 295 2.95 22.59 1.53
N TYR A 296 3.22 21.85 2.61
CA TYR A 296 3.37 20.40 2.59
C TYR A 296 2.12 19.67 2.06
N ARG A 297 0.93 20.06 2.49
CA ARG A 297 -0.33 19.50 2.00
C ARG A 297 -0.52 19.72 0.50
N CYS A 298 -0.24 20.91 0.00
CA CYS A 298 -0.33 21.20 -1.43
C CYS A 298 0.66 20.37 -2.25
N ILE A 299 1.91 20.22 -1.79
CA ILE A 299 2.92 19.37 -2.42
C ILE A 299 2.47 17.91 -2.44
N SER A 300 1.97 17.39 -1.33
CA SER A 300 1.44 16.02 -1.22
C SER A 300 0.30 15.78 -2.21
N TYR A 301 -0.67 16.71 -2.30
CA TYR A 301 -1.78 16.59 -3.25
C TYR A 301 -1.33 16.69 -4.71
N TYR A 302 -0.25 17.41 -5.01
CA TYR A 302 0.23 17.57 -6.38
C TYR A 302 0.58 16.23 -7.04
N GLY A 303 1.13 15.29 -6.26
CA GLY A 303 1.42 13.92 -6.74
C GLY A 303 0.21 13.20 -7.33
N TRP A 304 -0.99 13.42 -6.78
CA TRP A 304 -2.24 12.87 -7.30
C TRP A 304 -2.59 13.43 -8.68
N PHE A 305 -2.50 14.74 -8.83
CA PHE A 305 -2.83 15.43 -10.09
C PHE A 305 -1.76 15.28 -11.17
N LYS A 306 -0.51 15.01 -10.78
CA LYS A 306 0.55 14.65 -11.73
C LYS A 306 0.27 13.30 -12.41
N ASN A 307 -0.39 12.39 -11.71
CA ASN A 307 -0.63 11.02 -12.14
C ASN A 307 -2.09 10.75 -12.54
N SER A 308 -2.82 11.77 -12.98
CA SER A 308 -4.22 11.70 -13.42
C SER A 308 -4.51 12.68 -14.54
N ASP A 309 -5.64 12.54 -15.23
CA ASP A 309 -6.09 13.42 -16.31
C ASP A 309 -6.67 14.72 -15.75
N SER A 310 -5.81 15.53 -15.15
CA SER A 310 -6.18 16.74 -14.39
C SER A 310 -5.69 18.03 -15.03
N VAL A 311 -5.43 18.06 -16.35
CA VAL A 311 -4.87 19.21 -17.05
C VAL A 311 -5.76 20.45 -16.90
N HIS A 312 -7.07 20.32 -17.12
CA HIS A 312 -8.02 21.42 -16.99
C HIS A 312 -8.03 22.01 -15.57
N PHE A 313 -8.06 21.15 -14.54
CA PHE A 313 -8.01 21.57 -13.15
C PHE A 313 -6.70 22.33 -12.83
N LYS A 314 -5.55 21.81 -13.26
CA LYS A 314 -4.24 22.45 -13.05
C LYS A 314 -4.19 23.83 -13.69
N LYS A 315 -4.67 23.98 -14.93
CA LYS A 315 -4.74 25.27 -15.64
C LYS A 315 -5.70 26.24 -14.94
N LYS A 316 -6.94 25.83 -14.67
CA LYS A 316 -7.98 26.67 -14.02
C LYS A 316 -7.56 27.30 -12.71
N TYR A 317 -6.82 26.58 -11.91
CA TYR A 317 -6.39 27.04 -10.58
C TYR A 317 -4.94 27.53 -10.51
N GLY A 318 -4.20 27.52 -11.61
CA GLY A 318 -2.79 27.92 -11.65
C GLY A 318 -1.88 27.07 -10.77
N ILE A 319 -2.16 25.75 -10.67
CA ILE A 319 -1.53 24.86 -9.71
C ILE A 319 0.00 24.81 -9.88
N GLU A 320 0.50 24.78 -11.12
CA GLU A 320 1.95 24.73 -11.39
C GLU A 320 2.69 25.95 -10.80
N GLN A 321 2.07 27.14 -10.90
CA GLN A 321 2.65 28.35 -10.31
C GLN A 321 2.55 28.32 -8.78
N LEU A 322 1.42 27.90 -8.21
CA LEU A 322 1.25 27.75 -6.75
C LEU A 322 2.26 26.78 -6.16
N MET A 323 2.61 25.72 -6.89
CA MET A 323 3.62 24.75 -6.45
C MET A 323 5.01 25.35 -6.34
N LYS A 324 5.38 26.36 -7.15
CA LYS A 324 6.65 27.08 -6.99
C LYS A 324 6.73 27.78 -5.63
N TYR A 325 5.65 28.45 -5.23
CA TYR A 325 5.57 29.12 -3.92
C TYR A 325 5.62 28.11 -2.75
N ALA A 326 4.85 27.03 -2.82
CA ALA A 326 4.84 26.00 -1.79
C ALA A 326 6.22 25.35 -1.61
N LYS A 327 6.88 24.97 -2.70
CA LYS A 327 8.24 24.38 -2.66
C LYS A 327 9.27 25.35 -2.11
N ARG A 328 9.21 26.65 -2.51
CA ARG A 328 10.09 27.70 -1.98
C ARG A 328 9.95 27.83 -0.47
N ARG A 329 8.71 27.84 0.06
CA ARG A 329 8.46 27.94 1.51
C ARG A 329 9.09 26.74 2.26
N VAL A 330 8.89 25.53 1.77
CA VAL A 330 9.48 24.31 2.36
C VAL A 330 11.02 24.34 2.28
N SER A 331 11.60 24.78 1.16
CA SER A 331 13.06 24.87 0.99
C SER A 331 13.68 25.88 1.97
N ILE A 332 13.03 27.01 2.24
CA ILE A 332 13.49 27.99 3.23
C ILE A 332 13.54 27.36 4.62
N GLU A 333 12.46 26.65 5.02
CA GLU A 333 12.38 25.99 6.31
C GLU A 333 13.47 24.93 6.50
N SER A 334 13.69 24.09 5.47
CA SER A 334 14.74 23.08 5.50
C SER A 334 16.13 23.69 5.67
N LYS A 335 16.41 24.84 5.04
CA LYS A 335 17.69 25.55 5.20
C LYS A 335 17.87 26.11 6.60
N ILE A 336 16.82 26.63 7.23
CA ILE A 336 16.85 27.13 8.61
C ILE A 336 17.14 25.96 9.56
N HIS A 337 16.41 24.85 9.41
CA HIS A 337 16.58 23.67 10.25
C HIS A 337 18.01 23.09 10.15
N ASN A 338 18.57 22.97 8.93
CA ASN A 338 19.91 22.48 8.75
C ASN A 338 21.00 23.40 9.33
N ARG A 339 20.77 24.72 9.34
CA ARG A 339 21.69 25.68 9.97
C ARG A 339 21.67 25.58 11.50
N THR A 340 20.49 25.40 12.10
CA THR A 340 20.35 25.20 13.55
C THR A 340 20.91 23.85 13.99
N ALA A 341 20.70 22.78 13.25
CA ALA A 341 21.28 21.45 13.54
C ALA A 341 22.81 21.42 13.37
N GLY A 342 23.34 22.07 12.31
CA GLY A 342 24.79 22.21 12.11
C GLY A 342 25.49 23.10 13.13
N GLY A 343 24.80 24.13 13.66
CA GLY A 343 25.32 24.98 14.74
C GLY A 343 25.37 24.27 16.09
N GLN A 344 24.48 23.31 16.36
CA GLN A 344 24.51 22.51 17.59
C GLN A 344 25.58 21.43 17.57
N LEU A 345 25.94 20.88 16.40
CA LEU A 345 27.03 19.92 16.22
C LEU A 345 28.41 20.58 16.24
N ALA A 346 28.52 21.89 15.94
CA ALA A 346 29.77 22.66 16.01
C ALA A 346 30.04 23.27 17.40
N ALA A 347 29.06 23.23 18.31
CA ALA A 347 29.13 23.77 19.66
C ALA A 347 29.21 22.69 20.77
N ALA A 348 29.21 21.40 20.38
CA ALA A 348 29.41 20.22 21.22
C ALA A 348 30.73 19.50 20.86
#